data_6d89584f45c2c144d0ddee7713d3ab40
#
_entry.id   6d89584f45c2c144d0ddee7713d3ab40
#
_cell.length_a   1.000
_cell.length_b   1.000
_cell.length_c   1.000
_cell.angle_alpha   90.00
_cell.angle_beta   90.00
_cell.angle_gamma   90.00
#
_symmetry.space_group_name_H-M   'P 1'
#
loop_
_entity.id
_entity.type
_entity.pdbx_description
1 polymer ?
#
loop_
_entity_poly.entity_id
_entity_poly.type
_entity_poly.pdbx_seq_one_letter_code
_entity_poly.pdbx_strand_id
1 'polypeptide(L)'
;MSIRRKVLAVVLAATMGLAMVAGCTKQQEQAAGDYFKVKILNNKESLCLAPVHIAIINGYFDEEFAAIGQDYEIVVSNVDTITEQITSGEINAGYGLTGSLMQPVSNGLAISYVTGLHRGCTKFYSKEGSDVQTLEDLRGKTIGVPSLSDSSIIQIKRKLYSLGFTVNGEDADVEFVAYSMTDLPTALDNGAVDAIGLHDPVAYNAENNYDFIKILDIGEDEVFSQEYCCQAYVSQELIDKNPEGAAAYTRAIQKAAAFVQACPDEAARLQVENEYMPSESDADVVRYGEILASLDYEPSISLGRETFRSTFVDLQETGDLDPNLDLEEFTARVYPTLEGVPDSVVYDPETDTFTEKN
;
A
#
# COMPACT_ATOMS: atom_id res chain seq x y z
N MET A 1 56.68 47.68 -22.86
CA MET A 1 57.70 48.53 -22.18
C MET A 1 57.33 48.51 -20.72
N SER A 2 58.14 47.79 -19.97
CA SER A 2 59.13 48.31 -19.02
C SER A 2 58.48 48.76 -17.73
N ILE A 3 58.72 48.24 -16.62
CA ILE A 3 59.84 47.75 -15.84
C ILE A 3 59.57 48.01 -14.38
N ARG A 4 59.61 46.95 -13.52
CA ARG A 4 60.45 46.90 -12.32
C ARG A 4 60.01 47.80 -11.12
N ARG A 5 59.95 47.34 -9.98
CA ARG A 5 60.69 46.54 -8.99
C ARG A 5 60.48 47.13 -7.56
N LYS A 6 60.36 46.23 -6.62
CA LYS A 6 61.05 46.15 -5.30
C LYS A 6 60.62 47.19 -4.24
N VAL A 7 60.52 46.97 -2.98
CA VAL A 7 61.17 46.10 -1.96
C VAL A 7 60.41 46.29 -0.61
N LEU A 8 60.22 45.25 0.07
CA LEU A 8 60.46 44.93 1.50
C LEU A 8 60.50 46.08 2.52
N ALA A 9 59.71 46.00 3.56
CA ALA A 9 60.20 46.10 4.93
C ALA A 9 59.09 45.69 5.96
N VAL A 10 59.52 44.83 6.83
CA VAL A 10 58.96 44.32 8.08
C VAL A 10 58.84 45.47 9.07
N VAL A 11 57.78 45.53 9.90
CA VAL A 11 57.84 45.83 11.33
C VAL A 11 56.62 45.22 12.04
N LEU A 12 56.89 44.47 13.08
CA LEU A 12 56.04 43.97 14.16
C LEU A 12 55.40 45.09 14.94
N ALA A 13 54.14 44.93 15.34
CA ALA A 13 53.71 45.15 16.75
C ALA A 13 52.25 44.78 16.96
N ALA A 14 52.06 43.85 17.82
CA ALA A 14 50.97 43.44 18.66
C ALA A 14 49.91 44.54 19.00
N THR A 15 48.63 44.13 18.99
CA THR A 15 47.83 43.96 20.24
C THR A 15 46.35 43.73 19.93
N MET A 16 45.84 42.76 20.64
CA MET A 16 44.48 42.56 21.18
C MET A 16 43.27 42.69 20.26
N GLY A 17 42.66 41.55 19.90
CA GLY A 17 41.46 41.10 20.62
C GLY A 17 40.15 41.64 20.09
N LEU A 18 39.56 40.93 19.13
CA LEU A 18 38.11 40.70 19.09
C LEU A 18 37.88 39.32 18.47
N ALA A 19 37.56 38.37 19.35
CA ALA A 19 37.11 37.07 18.93
C ALA A 19 35.71 37.21 18.33
N MET A 20 35.61 37.28 17.01
CA MET A 20 34.36 36.94 16.32
C MET A 20 34.24 35.42 16.35
N VAL A 21 33.33 34.95 17.20
CA VAL A 21 32.84 33.59 17.19
C VAL A 21 32.06 33.46 15.88
N ALA A 22 32.74 33.05 14.82
CA ALA A 22 32.11 32.41 13.69
C ALA A 22 31.70 31.03 14.19
N GLY A 23 30.46 30.94 14.66
CA GLY A 23 29.78 29.67 14.91
C GLY A 23 29.65 28.96 13.55
N CYS A 24 30.66 28.18 13.19
CA CYS A 24 30.46 27.04 12.31
C CYS A 24 29.56 26.07 13.11
N THR A 25 28.27 26.13 12.86
CA THR A 25 27.42 24.96 13.05
C THR A 25 28.00 23.89 12.14
N LYS A 26 28.93 23.11 12.67
CA LYS A 26 29.14 21.75 12.17
C LYS A 26 27.78 21.08 12.36
N GLN A 27 27.06 20.92 11.25
CA GLN A 27 26.11 19.83 11.16
C GLN A 27 26.89 18.61 11.58
N GLN A 28 26.61 18.09 12.77
CA GLN A 28 27.13 16.80 13.21
C GLN A 28 26.55 15.84 12.19
N GLU A 29 27.38 15.35 11.28
CA GLU A 29 27.17 14.04 10.68
C GLU A 29 27.07 13.08 11.86
N GLN A 30 25.85 12.79 12.26
CA GLN A 30 25.56 11.73 13.19
C GLN A 30 26.10 10.48 12.53
N ALA A 31 27.10 9.84 13.12
CA ALA A 31 27.62 8.57 12.64
C ALA A 31 26.41 7.65 12.52
N ALA A 32 26.15 7.15 11.29
CA ALA A 32 25.12 6.16 11.06
C ALA A 32 25.34 5.02 12.05
N GLY A 33 24.43 4.87 13.01
CA GLY A 33 24.46 3.77 13.95
C GLY A 33 24.39 2.47 13.18
N ASP A 34 24.98 1.42 13.70
CA ASP A 34 24.90 0.07 13.13
C ASP A 34 23.50 -0.49 13.43
N TYR A 35 22.51 -0.13 12.59
CA TYR A 35 21.12 -0.59 12.68
C TYR A 35 20.70 -1.28 11.38
N PHE A 36 19.74 -2.19 11.48
CA PHE A 36 19.17 -2.88 10.32
C PHE A 36 18.28 -1.91 9.55
N LYS A 37 18.71 -1.52 8.34
CA LYS A 37 18.10 -0.44 7.57
C LYS A 37 16.70 -0.82 7.06
N VAL A 38 15.75 0.10 7.16
CA VAL A 38 14.41 -0.04 6.58
C VAL A 38 14.47 0.23 5.08
N LYS A 39 13.98 -0.72 4.28
CA LYS A 39 13.91 -0.65 2.82
C LYS A 39 12.44 -0.75 2.40
N ILE A 40 11.91 0.36 1.93
CA ILE A 40 10.47 0.55 1.69
C ILE A 40 10.16 0.34 0.22
N LEU A 41 9.23 -0.57 -0.07
CA LEU A 41 8.70 -0.77 -1.43
C LEU A 41 7.98 0.50 -1.90
N ASN A 42 8.33 0.95 -3.08
CA ASN A 42 7.61 1.97 -3.84
C ASN A 42 7.37 1.49 -5.27
N ASN A 43 6.13 1.47 -5.71
CA ASN A 43 5.74 1.23 -7.09
C ASN A 43 4.98 2.45 -7.61
N LYS A 44 5.42 3.00 -8.73
CA LYS A 44 4.73 4.09 -9.41
C LYS A 44 3.47 3.60 -10.12
N GLU A 45 2.58 4.54 -10.45
CA GLU A 45 1.38 4.31 -11.25
C GLU A 45 0.31 3.43 -10.57
N SER A 46 0.29 3.45 -9.23
CA SER A 46 -0.71 2.75 -8.42
C SER A 46 -1.40 3.68 -7.44
N LEU A 47 -2.69 3.92 -7.60
CA LEU A 47 -3.48 4.73 -6.66
C LEU A 47 -3.59 4.08 -5.29
N CYS A 48 -3.63 2.75 -5.21
CA CYS A 48 -3.61 2.04 -3.94
C CYS A 48 -2.35 2.35 -3.09
N LEU A 49 -1.25 2.75 -3.75
CA LEU A 49 0.01 3.17 -3.11
C LEU A 49 0.05 4.65 -2.72
N ALA A 50 -1.06 5.38 -2.83
CA ALA A 50 -1.12 6.77 -2.41
C ALA A 50 -0.50 7.05 -1.04
N PRO A 51 -0.71 6.23 0.02
CA PRO A 51 -0.05 6.46 1.31
C PRO A 51 1.47 6.44 1.24
N VAL A 52 2.09 5.54 0.45
CA VAL A 52 3.57 5.53 0.30
C VAL A 52 4.04 6.78 -0.45
N HIS A 53 3.36 7.13 -1.54
CA HIS A 53 3.70 8.33 -2.32
C HIS A 53 3.59 9.60 -1.47
N ILE A 54 2.49 9.76 -0.74
CA ILE A 54 2.26 10.90 0.14
C ILE A 54 3.27 10.92 1.30
N ALA A 55 3.63 9.77 1.90
CA ALA A 55 4.63 9.71 2.94
C ALA A 55 6.01 10.20 2.45
N ILE A 56 6.36 9.91 1.19
CA ILE A 56 7.59 10.41 0.56
C ILE A 56 7.48 11.91 0.26
N ILE A 57 6.39 12.34 -0.39
CA ILE A 57 6.20 13.72 -0.86
C ILE A 57 6.13 14.70 0.31
N ASN A 58 5.34 14.37 1.33
CA ASN A 58 5.15 15.22 2.51
C ASN A 58 6.24 15.06 3.57
N GLY A 59 7.23 14.15 3.36
CA GLY A 59 8.35 13.95 4.25
C GLY A 59 8.00 13.24 5.57
N TYR A 60 6.89 12.49 5.64
CA TYR A 60 6.53 11.77 6.88
C TYR A 60 7.52 10.66 7.22
N PHE A 61 8.12 10.01 6.23
CA PHE A 61 9.25 9.10 6.49
C PHE A 61 10.45 9.85 7.05
N ASP A 62 10.82 11.00 6.46
CA ASP A 62 11.94 11.81 6.94
C ASP A 62 11.73 12.26 8.40
N GLU A 63 10.52 12.68 8.76
CA GLU A 63 10.16 13.10 10.11
C GLU A 63 10.32 11.94 11.11
N GLU A 64 9.68 10.79 10.85
CA GLU A 64 9.66 9.66 11.77
C GLU A 64 11.03 9.00 11.92
N PHE A 65 11.80 8.87 10.84
CA PHE A 65 13.15 8.32 10.89
C PHE A 65 14.17 9.28 11.51
N ALA A 66 14.04 10.59 11.27
CA ALA A 66 14.87 11.58 11.95
C ALA A 66 14.64 11.59 13.46
N ALA A 67 13.39 11.38 13.92
CA ALA A 67 13.05 11.32 15.34
C ALA A 67 13.78 10.18 16.09
N ILE A 68 14.13 9.10 15.40
CA ILE A 68 14.89 7.97 15.95
C ILE A 68 16.38 7.98 15.55
N GLY A 69 16.82 9.00 14.80
CA GLY A 69 18.21 9.13 14.35
C GLY A 69 18.65 8.06 13.34
N GLN A 70 17.74 7.55 12.53
CA GLN A 70 18.00 6.54 11.51
C GLN A 70 17.68 7.06 10.11
N ASP A 71 18.26 6.38 9.09
CA ASP A 71 17.92 6.56 7.68
C ASP A 71 17.08 5.39 7.19
N TYR A 72 16.40 5.59 6.06
CA TYR A 72 15.66 4.54 5.34
C TYR A 72 16.07 4.53 3.86
N GLU A 73 15.55 3.59 3.10
CA GLU A 73 15.77 3.48 1.65
C GLU A 73 14.42 3.26 0.94
N ILE A 74 14.19 4.01 -0.12
CA ILE A 74 13.05 3.77 -1.03
C ILE A 74 13.52 2.87 -2.16
N VAL A 75 12.90 1.71 -2.30
CA VAL A 75 13.19 0.73 -3.36
C VAL A 75 12.06 0.78 -4.37
N VAL A 76 12.38 1.30 -5.56
CA VAL A 76 11.41 1.32 -6.67
C VAL A 76 11.39 -0.06 -7.32
N SER A 77 10.26 -0.73 -7.24
CA SER A 77 10.12 -2.10 -7.74
C SER A 77 8.67 -2.45 -8.09
N ASN A 78 8.46 -3.66 -8.62
CA ASN A 78 7.14 -4.15 -9.02
C ASN A 78 6.47 -4.90 -7.85
N VAL A 79 5.18 -4.65 -7.66
CA VAL A 79 4.36 -5.35 -6.65
C VAL A 79 4.13 -6.83 -6.97
N ASP A 80 4.28 -7.25 -8.22
CA ASP A 80 4.09 -8.65 -8.63
C ASP A 80 5.18 -9.59 -8.08
N THR A 81 6.31 -9.05 -7.64
CA THR A 81 7.48 -9.80 -7.14
C THR A 81 7.76 -9.56 -5.65
N ILE A 82 6.76 -9.14 -4.88
CA ILE A 82 6.89 -8.84 -3.44
C ILE A 82 7.48 -10.02 -2.66
N THR A 83 7.01 -11.24 -2.91
CA THR A 83 7.46 -12.43 -2.18
C THR A 83 8.95 -12.69 -2.36
N GLU A 84 9.45 -12.57 -3.59
CA GLU A 84 10.86 -12.73 -3.94
C GLU A 84 11.71 -11.62 -3.33
N GLN A 85 11.25 -10.38 -3.40
CA GLN A 85 11.96 -9.21 -2.87
C GLN A 85 12.09 -9.25 -1.35
N ILE A 86 11.03 -9.66 -0.64
CA ILE A 86 11.08 -9.86 0.81
C ILE A 86 12.05 -11.00 1.15
N THR A 87 11.93 -12.13 0.45
CA THR A 87 12.77 -13.31 0.70
C THR A 87 14.26 -13.03 0.45
N SER A 88 14.58 -12.21 -0.55
CA SER A 88 15.96 -11.79 -0.85
C SER A 88 16.48 -10.67 0.07
N GLY A 89 15.59 -10.02 0.84
CA GLY A 89 15.93 -8.84 1.64
C GLY A 89 16.18 -7.58 0.81
N GLU A 90 15.69 -7.54 -0.43
CA GLU A 90 15.69 -6.34 -1.27
C GLU A 90 14.79 -5.26 -0.69
N ILE A 91 13.61 -5.66 -0.19
CA ILE A 91 12.69 -4.86 0.62
C ILE A 91 12.43 -5.53 1.96
N ASN A 92 12.08 -4.75 2.97
CA ASN A 92 11.66 -5.27 4.29
C ASN A 92 10.49 -4.50 4.91
N ALA A 93 9.94 -3.53 4.18
CA ALA A 93 8.73 -2.79 4.51
C ALA A 93 7.96 -2.46 3.23
N GLY A 94 6.64 -2.46 3.31
CA GLY A 94 5.80 -2.16 2.16
C GLY A 94 4.34 -2.36 2.51
N TYR A 95 3.49 -2.39 1.49
CA TYR A 95 2.13 -2.83 1.67
C TYR A 95 1.62 -3.63 0.47
N GLY A 96 0.54 -4.33 0.66
CA GLY A 96 -0.05 -5.17 -0.37
C GLY A 96 -1.45 -5.64 0.01
N LEU A 97 -2.03 -6.37 -0.93
CA LEU A 97 -3.35 -6.94 -0.81
C LEU A 97 -3.38 -8.01 0.28
N THR A 98 -4.25 -7.85 1.29
CA THR A 98 -4.32 -8.72 2.47
C THR A 98 -4.45 -10.19 2.09
N GLY A 99 -5.39 -10.52 1.22
CA GLY A 99 -5.67 -11.90 0.81
C GLY A 99 -4.51 -12.54 0.03
N SER A 100 -3.88 -11.81 -0.89
CA SER A 100 -2.79 -12.33 -1.74
C SER A 100 -1.55 -12.76 -0.97
N LEU A 101 -1.26 -12.08 0.15
CA LEU A 101 -0.08 -12.38 0.99
C LEU A 101 -0.35 -13.50 2.00
N MET A 102 -1.61 -13.83 2.29
CA MET A 102 -1.94 -14.76 3.38
C MET A 102 -1.45 -16.19 3.12
N GLN A 103 -1.62 -16.70 1.90
CA GLN A 103 -1.12 -18.02 1.53
C GLN A 103 0.43 -18.07 1.50
N PRO A 104 1.16 -17.12 0.89
CA PRO A 104 2.62 -17.04 1.03
C PRO A 104 3.09 -17.02 2.49
N VAL A 105 2.40 -16.24 3.37
CA VAL A 105 2.73 -16.17 4.81
C VAL A 105 2.47 -17.50 5.52
N SER A 106 1.40 -18.21 5.17
CA SER A 106 1.14 -19.56 5.70
C SER A 106 2.21 -20.57 5.26
N ASN A 107 2.79 -20.36 4.09
CA ASN A 107 3.88 -21.18 3.52
C ASN A 107 5.28 -20.72 3.97
N GLY A 108 5.38 -19.76 4.90
CA GLY A 108 6.63 -19.37 5.55
C GLY A 108 7.24 -18.05 5.09
N LEU A 109 6.53 -17.22 4.29
CA LEU A 109 6.96 -15.86 4.03
C LEU A 109 6.99 -15.08 5.35
N ALA A 110 8.18 -14.59 5.72
CA ALA A 110 8.45 -14.02 7.04
C ALA A 110 8.11 -12.52 7.09
N ILE A 111 6.83 -12.18 7.01
CA ILE A 111 6.31 -10.83 7.22
C ILE A 111 5.36 -10.76 8.41
N SER A 112 5.15 -9.54 8.88
CA SER A 112 4.10 -9.17 9.82
C SER A 112 3.31 -8.00 9.27
N TYR A 113 1.99 -8.07 9.35
CA TYR A 113 1.13 -6.93 9.09
C TYR A 113 1.20 -5.96 10.26
N VAL A 114 1.16 -4.67 9.99
CA VAL A 114 1.37 -3.64 11.02
C VAL A 114 0.23 -2.63 11.10
N THR A 115 -0.52 -2.39 10.02
CA THR A 115 -1.74 -1.56 10.02
C THR A 115 -2.55 -1.76 8.76
N GLY A 116 -3.88 -1.61 8.84
CA GLY A 116 -4.73 -1.45 7.67
C GLY A 116 -4.53 -0.10 7.01
N LEU A 117 -4.73 0.01 5.70
CA LEU A 117 -4.49 1.23 4.95
C LEU A 117 -5.68 1.73 4.15
N HIS A 118 -6.36 0.87 3.39
CA HIS A 118 -7.58 1.27 2.69
C HIS A 118 -8.52 0.10 2.42
N ARG A 119 -9.78 0.43 2.14
CA ARG A 119 -10.90 -0.46 1.82
C ARG A 119 -11.47 -0.11 0.45
N GLY A 120 -12.14 -1.04 -0.22
CA GLY A 120 -13.03 -0.74 -1.33
C GLY A 120 -12.43 -0.72 -2.74
N CYS A 121 -11.19 -1.18 -2.97
CA CYS A 121 -10.51 -0.99 -4.27
C CYS A 121 -10.83 -2.02 -5.36
N THR A 122 -11.66 -3.04 -5.12
CA THR A 122 -11.94 -4.11 -6.08
C THR A 122 -13.41 -4.14 -6.48
N LYS A 123 -13.66 -4.24 -7.77
CA LYS A 123 -15.01 -4.29 -8.33
C LYS A 123 -15.10 -5.41 -9.36
N PHE A 124 -16.29 -6.02 -9.47
CA PHE A 124 -16.56 -7.09 -10.45
C PHE A 124 -17.66 -6.67 -11.39
N TYR A 125 -17.44 -6.95 -12.68
CA TYR A 125 -18.31 -6.53 -13.74
C TYR A 125 -18.69 -7.69 -14.63
N SER A 126 -19.91 -7.62 -15.19
CA SER A 126 -20.35 -8.39 -16.33
C SER A 126 -20.82 -7.45 -17.45
N LYS A 127 -21.04 -7.99 -18.65
CA LYS A 127 -21.52 -7.18 -19.77
C LYS A 127 -23.02 -6.97 -19.65
N GLU A 128 -23.50 -5.74 -19.88
CA GLU A 128 -24.93 -5.43 -19.94
C GLU A 128 -25.64 -6.30 -21.00
N GLY A 129 -26.78 -6.89 -20.63
CA GLY A 129 -27.56 -7.76 -21.50
C GLY A 129 -26.97 -9.14 -21.73
N SER A 130 -25.89 -9.53 -21.06
CA SER A 130 -25.39 -10.92 -21.04
C SER A 130 -26.23 -11.79 -20.12
N ASP A 131 -25.93 -13.11 -20.07
CA ASP A 131 -26.61 -14.06 -19.18
C ASP A 131 -26.18 -13.90 -17.71
N VAL A 132 -25.19 -13.05 -17.41
CA VAL A 132 -24.69 -12.78 -16.05
C VAL A 132 -25.16 -11.38 -15.65
N GLN A 133 -26.10 -11.31 -14.74
CA GLN A 133 -26.65 -10.06 -14.20
C GLN A 133 -26.43 -9.95 -12.69
N THR A 134 -26.20 -11.06 -12.02
CA THR A 134 -25.97 -11.19 -10.58
C THR A 134 -24.81 -12.15 -10.30
N LEU A 135 -24.38 -12.24 -9.05
CA LEU A 135 -23.35 -13.21 -8.64
C LEU A 135 -23.83 -14.67 -8.78
N GLU A 136 -25.11 -14.93 -8.58
CA GLU A 136 -25.68 -16.27 -8.69
C GLU A 136 -25.63 -16.82 -10.12
N ASP A 137 -25.62 -15.94 -11.14
CA ASP A 137 -25.53 -16.31 -12.53
C ASP A 137 -24.14 -16.77 -12.95
N LEU A 138 -23.14 -16.65 -12.07
CA LEU A 138 -21.77 -17.06 -12.34
C LEU A 138 -21.53 -18.58 -12.36
N ARG A 139 -22.54 -19.40 -12.02
CA ARG A 139 -22.37 -20.88 -12.11
C ARG A 139 -22.08 -21.35 -13.53
N GLY A 140 -20.97 -22.09 -13.68
CA GLY A 140 -20.48 -22.57 -14.97
C GLY A 140 -19.85 -21.50 -15.85
N LYS A 141 -19.51 -20.33 -15.29
CA LYS A 141 -18.98 -19.18 -16.00
C LYS A 141 -17.48 -19.00 -15.77
N THR A 142 -16.87 -18.23 -16.66
CA THR A 142 -15.44 -17.87 -16.61
C THR A 142 -15.26 -16.45 -16.13
N ILE A 143 -14.44 -16.26 -15.10
CA ILE A 143 -14.11 -14.96 -14.50
C ILE A 143 -12.68 -14.59 -14.88
N GLY A 144 -12.51 -13.47 -15.57
CA GLY A 144 -11.21 -12.88 -15.88
C GLY A 144 -10.66 -12.11 -14.67
N VAL A 145 -9.37 -12.32 -14.36
CA VAL A 145 -8.67 -11.69 -13.24
C VAL A 145 -7.27 -11.24 -13.65
N PRO A 146 -6.64 -10.28 -12.95
CA PRO A 146 -5.32 -9.77 -13.33
C PRO A 146 -4.21 -10.83 -13.26
N SER A 147 -4.28 -11.71 -12.28
CA SER A 147 -3.43 -12.90 -12.16
C SER A 147 -4.12 -13.95 -11.28
N LEU A 148 -3.67 -15.21 -11.35
CA LEU A 148 -4.24 -16.28 -10.52
C LEU A 148 -3.86 -16.17 -9.03
N SER A 149 -2.97 -15.26 -8.67
CA SER A 149 -2.62 -14.90 -7.29
C SER A 149 -3.17 -13.54 -6.85
N ASP A 150 -3.97 -12.88 -7.68
CA ASP A 150 -4.56 -11.59 -7.37
C ASP A 150 -5.62 -11.69 -6.27
N SER A 151 -5.74 -10.63 -5.45
CA SER A 151 -6.72 -10.61 -4.35
C SER A 151 -8.17 -10.63 -4.81
N SER A 152 -8.45 -10.20 -6.04
CA SER A 152 -9.79 -10.30 -6.59
C SER A 152 -10.31 -11.74 -6.60
N ILE A 153 -9.43 -12.75 -6.87
CA ILE A 153 -9.82 -14.15 -6.76
C ILE A 153 -10.24 -14.50 -5.33
N ILE A 154 -9.46 -14.06 -4.34
CA ILE A 154 -9.76 -14.34 -2.92
C ILE A 154 -11.12 -13.75 -2.54
N GLN A 155 -11.35 -12.50 -2.90
CA GLN A 155 -12.60 -11.80 -2.58
C GLN A 155 -13.81 -12.44 -3.25
N ILE A 156 -13.73 -12.73 -4.56
CA ILE A 156 -14.86 -13.34 -5.27
C ILE A 156 -15.13 -14.77 -4.80
N LYS A 157 -14.11 -15.58 -4.51
CA LYS A 157 -14.27 -16.92 -3.95
C LYS A 157 -14.99 -16.88 -2.60
N ARG A 158 -14.56 -16.01 -1.69
CA ARG A 158 -15.22 -15.81 -0.39
C ARG A 158 -16.70 -15.47 -0.57
N LYS A 159 -17.02 -14.53 -1.47
CA LYS A 159 -18.39 -14.12 -1.77
C LYS A 159 -19.22 -15.25 -2.38
N LEU A 160 -18.70 -15.92 -3.40
CA LEU A 160 -19.38 -17.04 -4.05
C LEU A 160 -19.57 -18.23 -3.10
N TYR A 161 -18.59 -18.52 -2.23
CA TYR A 161 -18.72 -19.55 -1.20
C TYR A 161 -19.87 -19.24 -0.25
N SER A 162 -20.02 -17.99 0.21
CA SER A 162 -21.15 -17.58 1.04
C SER A 162 -22.53 -17.73 0.36
N LEU A 163 -22.56 -17.74 -0.99
CA LEU A 163 -23.73 -18.01 -1.83
C LEU A 163 -23.90 -19.51 -2.17
N GLY A 164 -23.09 -20.39 -1.57
CA GLY A 164 -23.17 -21.83 -1.73
C GLY A 164 -22.55 -22.38 -3.01
N PHE A 165 -21.55 -21.65 -3.57
CA PHE A 165 -20.74 -22.19 -4.68
C PHE A 165 -19.61 -23.07 -4.16
N THR A 166 -19.25 -24.08 -4.98
CA THR A 166 -17.96 -24.77 -4.88
C THR A 166 -16.92 -23.91 -5.62
N VAL A 167 -15.93 -23.37 -4.90
CA VAL A 167 -15.00 -22.39 -5.47
C VAL A 167 -13.60 -22.95 -5.75
N ASN A 168 -13.33 -24.20 -5.34
CA ASN A 168 -12.06 -24.88 -5.52
C ASN A 168 -12.25 -26.35 -5.95
N GLY A 169 -11.21 -26.95 -6.54
CA GLY A 169 -11.20 -28.34 -6.98
C GLY A 169 -11.74 -28.57 -8.38
N GLU A 170 -11.83 -29.84 -8.78
CA GLU A 170 -12.28 -30.24 -10.12
C GLU A 170 -13.77 -29.96 -10.36
N ASP A 171 -14.55 -29.89 -9.30
CA ASP A 171 -16.00 -29.63 -9.34
C ASP A 171 -16.32 -28.14 -9.03
N ALA A 172 -15.36 -27.23 -9.20
CA ALA A 172 -15.60 -25.81 -8.99
C ALA A 172 -16.69 -25.27 -9.92
N ASP A 173 -17.60 -24.47 -9.36
CA ASP A 173 -18.71 -23.86 -10.08
C ASP A 173 -18.30 -22.70 -11.02
N VAL A 174 -17.04 -22.23 -10.91
CA VAL A 174 -16.50 -21.11 -11.71
C VAL A 174 -15.08 -21.43 -12.18
N GLU A 175 -14.69 -20.88 -13.33
CA GLU A 175 -13.31 -20.93 -13.84
C GLU A 175 -12.66 -19.56 -13.79
N PHE A 176 -11.37 -19.49 -13.40
CA PHE A 176 -10.59 -18.24 -13.39
C PHE A 176 -9.56 -18.24 -14.50
N VAL A 177 -9.48 -17.15 -15.25
CA VAL A 177 -8.52 -16.96 -16.36
C VAL A 177 -7.77 -15.64 -16.15
N ALA A 178 -6.44 -15.69 -16.28
CA ALA A 178 -5.60 -14.51 -16.14
C ALA A 178 -5.47 -13.73 -17.45
N TYR A 179 -5.66 -12.41 -17.37
CA TYR A 179 -5.36 -11.43 -18.41
C TYR A 179 -4.60 -10.27 -17.76
N SER A 180 -3.87 -9.47 -18.56
CA SER A 180 -3.36 -8.21 -17.99
C SER A 180 -4.54 -7.33 -17.52
N MET A 181 -4.33 -6.55 -16.45
CA MET A 181 -5.36 -5.66 -15.90
C MET A 181 -6.01 -4.78 -16.98
N THR A 182 -5.21 -4.27 -17.90
CA THR A 182 -5.65 -3.38 -18.98
C THR A 182 -6.40 -4.10 -20.11
N ASP A 183 -6.21 -5.42 -20.27
CA ASP A 183 -6.87 -6.21 -21.31
C ASP A 183 -8.22 -6.80 -20.85
N LEU A 184 -8.45 -6.89 -19.54
CA LEU A 184 -9.67 -7.47 -18.97
C LEU A 184 -10.97 -6.80 -19.48
N PRO A 185 -11.10 -5.47 -19.55
CA PRO A 185 -12.30 -4.86 -20.09
C PRO A 185 -12.58 -5.26 -21.55
N THR A 186 -11.53 -5.36 -22.37
CA THR A 186 -11.65 -5.81 -23.76
C THR A 186 -12.03 -7.29 -23.85
N ALA A 187 -11.48 -8.14 -22.95
CA ALA A 187 -11.81 -9.56 -22.90
C ALA A 187 -13.30 -9.78 -22.55
N LEU A 188 -13.84 -9.03 -21.59
CA LEU A 188 -15.27 -9.07 -21.26
C LEU A 188 -16.14 -8.56 -22.38
N ASP A 189 -15.79 -7.40 -22.98
CA ASP A 189 -16.58 -6.81 -24.08
C ASP A 189 -16.69 -7.73 -25.30
N ASN A 190 -15.61 -8.46 -25.62
CA ASN A 190 -15.56 -9.45 -26.71
C ASN A 190 -16.16 -10.82 -26.34
N GLY A 191 -16.59 -11.04 -25.09
CA GLY A 191 -17.15 -12.30 -24.62
C GLY A 191 -16.13 -13.43 -24.47
N ALA A 192 -14.84 -13.11 -24.28
CA ALA A 192 -13.80 -14.09 -23.97
C ALA A 192 -13.91 -14.59 -22.53
N VAL A 193 -14.51 -13.82 -21.66
CA VAL A 193 -14.88 -14.14 -20.27
C VAL A 193 -16.30 -13.61 -20.00
N ASP A 194 -16.96 -14.19 -18.99
CA ASP A 194 -18.34 -13.83 -18.62
C ASP A 194 -18.40 -12.70 -17.58
N ALA A 195 -17.36 -12.60 -16.75
CA ALA A 195 -17.19 -11.53 -15.77
C ALA A 195 -15.70 -11.22 -15.58
N ILE A 196 -15.41 -10.05 -14.97
CA ILE A 196 -14.03 -9.63 -14.68
C ILE A 196 -13.94 -9.02 -13.28
N GLY A 197 -12.77 -9.19 -12.62
CA GLY A 197 -12.40 -8.47 -11.41
C GLY A 197 -11.35 -7.41 -11.73
N LEU A 198 -11.60 -6.17 -11.32
CA LEU A 198 -10.74 -5.02 -11.60
C LEU A 198 -10.40 -4.26 -10.32
N HIS A 199 -9.23 -3.62 -10.33
CA HIS A 199 -8.82 -2.61 -9.35
C HIS A 199 -8.82 -1.21 -9.97
N ASP A 200 -8.97 -0.18 -9.14
CA ASP A 200 -8.84 1.20 -9.61
C ASP A 200 -7.37 1.55 -9.95
N PRO A 201 -7.12 2.38 -10.97
CA PRO A 201 -8.08 3.19 -11.74
C PRO A 201 -8.73 2.48 -12.94
N VAL A 202 -8.39 1.21 -13.24
CA VAL A 202 -8.93 0.50 -14.41
C VAL A 202 -10.43 0.22 -14.24
N ALA A 203 -10.88 -0.08 -13.02
CA ALA A 203 -12.29 -0.25 -12.69
C ALA A 203 -13.11 1.01 -13.02
N TYR A 204 -12.66 2.17 -12.55
CA TYR A 204 -13.29 3.46 -12.88
C TYR A 204 -13.36 3.73 -14.39
N ASN A 205 -12.25 3.45 -15.09
CA ASN A 205 -12.22 3.61 -16.56
C ASN A 205 -13.18 2.66 -17.26
N ALA A 206 -13.33 1.44 -16.77
CA ALA A 206 -14.25 0.46 -17.36
C ALA A 206 -15.71 0.90 -17.21
N GLU A 207 -16.10 1.42 -16.05
CA GLU A 207 -17.46 1.99 -15.85
C GLU A 207 -17.81 3.13 -16.79
N ASN A 208 -16.81 3.92 -17.20
CA ASN A 208 -17.04 5.09 -18.05
C ASN A 208 -16.91 4.82 -19.56
N ASN A 209 -16.29 3.71 -19.96
CA ASN A 209 -15.95 3.44 -21.36
C ASN A 209 -16.65 2.21 -21.95
N TYR A 210 -17.31 1.38 -21.13
CA TYR A 210 -17.97 0.15 -21.57
C TYR A 210 -19.40 0.06 -21.01
N ASP A 211 -20.25 -0.68 -21.67
CA ASP A 211 -21.60 -1.00 -21.20
C ASP A 211 -21.52 -2.21 -20.25
N PHE A 212 -20.92 -2.00 -19.07
CA PHE A 212 -20.80 -3.00 -18.04
C PHE A 212 -21.75 -2.73 -16.88
N ILE A 213 -22.17 -3.81 -16.22
CA ILE A 213 -22.88 -3.75 -14.95
C ILE A 213 -21.96 -4.22 -13.83
N LYS A 214 -21.97 -3.51 -12.74
CA LYS A 214 -21.22 -3.87 -11.51
C LYS A 214 -22.03 -4.91 -10.75
N ILE A 215 -21.53 -6.15 -10.69
CA ILE A 215 -22.17 -7.29 -10.00
C ILE A 215 -21.66 -7.46 -8.56
N LEU A 216 -20.50 -6.87 -8.24
CA LEU A 216 -19.98 -6.77 -6.87
C LEU A 216 -19.06 -5.55 -6.77
N ASP A 217 -19.26 -4.75 -5.73
CA ASP A 217 -18.34 -3.71 -5.29
C ASP A 217 -17.96 -4.01 -3.84
N ILE A 218 -16.69 -4.30 -3.56
CA ILE A 218 -16.26 -4.60 -2.19
C ILE A 218 -16.37 -3.38 -1.26
N GLY A 219 -16.37 -2.17 -1.79
CA GLY A 219 -16.58 -0.94 -1.02
C GLY A 219 -18.05 -0.73 -0.60
N GLU A 220 -19.00 -1.36 -1.29
CA GLU A 220 -20.44 -1.29 -1.02
C GLU A 220 -20.99 -2.57 -0.40
N ASP A 221 -20.24 -3.68 -0.43
CA ASP A 221 -20.67 -4.96 0.13
C ASP A 221 -20.74 -4.91 1.67
N GLU A 222 -21.77 -5.55 2.26
CA GLU A 222 -22.02 -5.50 3.70
C GLU A 222 -20.85 -5.99 4.56
N VAL A 223 -20.09 -6.99 4.07
CA VAL A 223 -18.95 -7.58 4.77
C VAL A 223 -17.66 -6.88 4.37
N PHE A 224 -17.37 -6.84 3.07
CA PHE A 224 -16.06 -6.38 2.58
C PHE A 224 -15.83 -4.87 2.74
N SER A 225 -16.88 -4.04 2.81
CA SER A 225 -16.75 -2.62 3.10
C SER A 225 -16.17 -2.35 4.51
N GLN A 226 -16.23 -3.34 5.39
CA GLN A 226 -15.65 -3.27 6.73
C GLN A 226 -14.22 -3.82 6.80
N GLU A 227 -13.70 -4.37 5.71
CA GLU A 227 -12.41 -5.06 5.66
C GLU A 227 -11.37 -4.30 4.84
N TYR A 228 -10.13 -4.29 5.30
CA TYR A 228 -9.02 -3.74 4.52
C TYR A 228 -8.66 -4.67 3.36
N CYS A 229 -8.79 -4.17 2.14
CA CYS A 229 -8.22 -4.86 0.98
C CYS A 229 -6.69 -4.79 0.99
N CYS A 230 -6.11 -3.68 1.47
CA CYS A 230 -4.67 -3.48 1.56
C CYS A 230 -4.21 -3.17 2.99
N GLN A 231 -3.09 -3.79 3.39
CA GLN A 231 -2.45 -3.58 4.67
C GLN A 231 -0.94 -3.36 4.51
N ALA A 232 -0.37 -2.53 5.39
CA ALA A 232 1.07 -2.38 5.50
C ALA A 232 1.68 -3.60 6.18
N TYR A 233 2.88 -3.97 5.73
CA TYR A 233 3.66 -5.05 6.33
C TYR A 233 5.13 -4.64 6.51
N VAL A 234 5.80 -5.34 7.41
CA VAL A 234 7.25 -5.34 7.57
C VAL A 234 7.76 -6.78 7.63
N SER A 235 9.04 -7.02 7.31
CA SER A 235 9.63 -8.34 7.53
C SER A 235 9.77 -8.62 9.03
N GLN A 236 9.63 -9.90 9.43
CA GLN A 236 9.88 -10.29 10.81
C GLN A 236 11.33 -10.01 11.24
N GLU A 237 12.29 -10.15 10.31
CA GLU A 237 13.66 -9.78 10.54
C GLU A 237 13.83 -8.29 10.90
N LEU A 238 13.05 -7.40 10.27
CA LEU A 238 13.07 -5.97 10.63
C LEU A 238 12.56 -5.75 12.05
N ILE A 239 11.47 -6.41 12.46
CA ILE A 239 10.97 -6.32 13.84
C ILE A 239 11.99 -6.78 14.84
N ASP A 240 12.66 -7.92 14.57
CA ASP A 240 13.64 -8.51 15.48
C ASP A 240 14.91 -7.67 15.60
N LYS A 241 15.39 -7.06 14.51
CA LYS A 241 16.66 -6.34 14.46
C LYS A 241 16.54 -4.83 14.63
N ASN A 242 15.40 -4.24 14.25
CA ASN A 242 15.16 -2.81 14.35
C ASN A 242 13.66 -2.51 14.57
N PRO A 243 13.10 -2.83 15.75
CA PRO A 243 11.70 -2.57 16.08
C PRO A 243 11.34 -1.07 16.04
N GLU A 244 12.28 -0.17 16.37
CA GLU A 244 12.08 1.27 16.30
C GLU A 244 11.88 1.73 14.83
N GLY A 245 12.66 1.16 13.90
CA GLY A 245 12.50 1.43 12.45
C GLY A 245 11.17 0.89 11.91
N ALA A 246 10.73 -0.30 12.37
CA ALA A 246 9.41 -0.84 12.02
C ALA A 246 8.28 0.05 12.54
N ALA A 247 8.40 0.58 13.76
CA ALA A 247 7.43 1.50 14.36
C ALA A 247 7.41 2.85 13.62
N ALA A 248 8.58 3.41 13.27
CA ALA A 248 8.69 4.65 12.52
C ALA A 248 8.04 4.53 11.12
N TYR A 249 8.30 3.43 10.40
CA TYR A 249 7.63 3.14 9.14
C TYR A 249 6.11 3.11 9.31
N THR A 250 5.61 2.41 10.34
CA THR A 250 4.17 2.26 10.58
C THR A 250 3.49 3.59 10.88
N ARG A 251 4.08 4.44 11.75
CA ARG A 251 3.54 5.77 12.03
C ARG A 251 3.53 6.67 10.79
N ALA A 252 4.61 6.68 10.01
CA ALA A 252 4.69 7.47 8.79
C ALA A 252 3.60 7.08 7.76
N ILE A 253 3.38 5.79 7.56
CA ILE A 253 2.39 5.30 6.61
C ILE A 253 0.95 5.54 7.11
N GLN A 254 0.70 5.49 8.43
CA GLN A 254 -0.59 5.86 9.02
C GLN A 254 -0.88 7.36 8.83
N LYS A 255 0.10 8.25 9.07
CA LYS A 255 -0.04 9.68 8.80
C LYS A 255 -0.41 9.94 7.34
N ALA A 256 0.27 9.27 6.42
CA ALA A 256 0.01 9.42 4.99
C ALA A 256 -1.38 8.92 4.59
N ALA A 257 -1.82 7.78 5.11
CA ALA A 257 -3.17 7.26 4.88
C ALA A 257 -4.24 8.23 5.41
N ALA A 258 -4.06 8.76 6.63
CA ALA A 258 -4.95 9.76 7.21
C ALA A 258 -4.99 11.07 6.40
N PHE A 259 -3.86 11.49 5.81
CA PHE A 259 -3.82 12.64 4.90
C PHE A 259 -4.63 12.35 3.62
N VAL A 260 -4.44 11.18 2.99
CA VAL A 260 -5.21 10.78 1.79
C VAL A 260 -6.70 10.76 2.10
N GLN A 261 -7.10 10.22 3.26
CA GLN A 261 -8.50 10.20 3.72
C GLN A 261 -9.11 11.60 3.82
N ALA A 262 -8.36 12.54 4.38
CA ALA A 262 -8.86 13.89 4.62
C ALA A 262 -8.77 14.81 3.38
N CYS A 263 -7.81 14.56 2.49
CA CYS A 263 -7.46 15.43 1.38
C CYS A 263 -7.25 14.65 0.06
N PRO A 264 -8.24 13.88 -0.43
CA PRO A 264 -8.07 13.01 -1.60
C PRO A 264 -7.70 13.79 -2.88
N ASP A 265 -8.29 14.95 -3.13
CA ASP A 265 -7.98 15.79 -4.29
C ASP A 265 -6.55 16.32 -4.26
N GLU A 266 -6.08 16.74 -3.07
CA GLU A 266 -4.72 17.19 -2.87
C GLU A 266 -3.72 16.03 -3.00
N ALA A 267 -4.06 14.86 -2.47
CA ALA A 267 -3.24 13.66 -2.64
C ALA A 267 -3.11 13.25 -4.11
N ALA A 268 -4.18 13.35 -4.90
CA ALA A 268 -4.15 13.11 -6.34
C ALA A 268 -3.25 14.12 -7.07
N ARG A 269 -3.42 15.40 -6.78
CA ARG A 269 -2.60 16.48 -7.34
C ARG A 269 -1.12 16.28 -7.04
N LEU A 270 -0.77 16.02 -5.79
CA LEU A 270 0.60 15.78 -5.36
C LEU A 270 1.24 14.58 -6.05
N GLN A 271 0.51 13.47 -6.23
CA GLN A 271 1.02 12.30 -6.94
C GLN A 271 1.33 12.60 -8.41
N VAL A 272 0.48 13.37 -9.09
CA VAL A 272 0.71 13.76 -10.50
C VAL A 272 1.88 14.74 -10.60
N GLU A 273 1.94 15.78 -9.78
CA GLU A 273 3.02 16.78 -9.78
C GLU A 273 4.40 16.18 -9.47
N ASN A 274 4.45 15.08 -8.73
CA ASN A 274 5.70 14.39 -8.40
C ASN A 274 5.94 13.12 -9.24
N GLU A 275 5.22 12.97 -10.37
CA GLU A 275 5.40 11.90 -11.34
C GLU A 275 5.20 10.47 -10.77
N TYR A 276 4.31 10.33 -9.76
CA TYR A 276 3.88 9.03 -9.26
C TYR A 276 2.68 8.49 -10.04
N MET A 277 1.82 9.37 -10.55
CA MET A 277 0.69 9.01 -11.41
C MET A 277 0.82 9.74 -12.76
N PRO A 278 0.60 9.04 -13.88
CA PRO A 278 0.60 9.67 -15.19
C PRO A 278 -0.62 10.58 -15.35
N SER A 279 -0.45 11.70 -16.05
CA SER A 279 -1.55 12.61 -16.38
C SER A 279 -1.30 13.26 -17.75
N GLU A 280 -2.31 13.29 -18.58
CA GLU A 280 -2.33 14.00 -19.86
C GLU A 280 -3.12 15.33 -19.77
N SER A 281 -3.90 15.49 -18.69
CA SER A 281 -4.78 16.66 -18.50
C SER A 281 -5.21 16.85 -17.04
N ASP A 282 -5.71 18.04 -16.71
CA ASP A 282 -6.33 18.32 -15.40
C ASP A 282 -7.49 17.38 -15.08
N ALA A 283 -8.17 16.82 -16.09
CA ALA A 283 -9.25 15.86 -15.89
C ALA A 283 -8.75 14.54 -15.27
N ASP A 284 -7.50 14.14 -15.51
CA ASP A 284 -6.91 12.95 -14.87
C ASP A 284 -6.72 13.18 -13.38
N VAL A 285 -6.26 14.38 -12.97
CA VAL A 285 -6.09 14.73 -11.55
C VAL A 285 -7.44 14.68 -10.84
N VAL A 286 -8.49 15.26 -11.44
CA VAL A 286 -9.87 15.21 -10.90
C VAL A 286 -10.33 13.77 -10.75
N ARG A 287 -10.17 12.95 -11.78
CA ARG A 287 -10.53 11.53 -11.76
C ARG A 287 -9.81 10.76 -10.65
N TYR A 288 -8.51 10.98 -10.46
CA TYR A 288 -7.75 10.35 -9.38
C TYR A 288 -8.25 10.80 -8.01
N GLY A 289 -8.60 12.08 -7.84
CA GLY A 289 -9.22 12.60 -6.62
C GLY A 289 -10.55 11.91 -6.32
N GLU A 290 -11.43 11.77 -7.33
CA GLU A 290 -12.71 11.06 -7.19
C GLU A 290 -12.50 9.58 -6.79
N ILE A 291 -11.53 8.89 -7.38
CA ILE A 291 -11.20 7.50 -7.02
C ILE A 291 -10.69 7.43 -5.58
N LEU A 292 -9.73 8.29 -5.18
CA LEU A 292 -9.22 8.30 -3.81
C LEU A 292 -10.33 8.62 -2.80
N ALA A 293 -11.25 9.53 -3.12
CA ALA A 293 -12.40 9.88 -2.28
C ALA A 293 -13.43 8.74 -2.16
N SER A 294 -13.49 7.83 -3.13
CA SER A 294 -14.38 6.67 -3.09
C SER A 294 -13.85 5.51 -2.24
N LEU A 295 -12.57 5.54 -1.91
CA LEU A 295 -11.91 4.56 -1.05
C LEU A 295 -11.86 5.08 0.39
N ASP A 296 -11.81 4.17 1.35
CA ASP A 296 -11.65 4.53 2.75
C ASP A 296 -10.21 4.27 3.19
N TYR A 297 -9.48 5.35 3.47
CA TYR A 297 -8.07 5.35 3.87
C TYR A 297 -7.86 5.56 5.38
N GLU A 298 -8.90 5.48 6.22
CA GLU A 298 -8.71 5.56 7.67
C GLU A 298 -7.81 4.39 8.13
N PRO A 299 -6.59 4.63 8.64
CA PRO A 299 -5.71 3.55 9.08
C PRO A 299 -6.16 3.00 10.43
N SER A 300 -6.06 1.67 10.65
CA SER A 300 -6.29 1.06 11.96
C SER A 300 -5.57 -0.27 12.08
N ILE A 301 -4.92 -0.47 13.23
CA ILE A 301 -4.27 -1.74 13.58
C ILE A 301 -5.31 -2.77 14.02
N SER A 302 -6.24 -2.38 14.89
CA SER A 302 -7.26 -3.29 15.43
C SER A 302 -8.18 -3.81 14.34
N LEU A 303 -8.72 -2.93 13.48
CA LEU A 303 -9.55 -3.34 12.35
C LEU A 303 -8.74 -4.14 11.31
N GLY A 304 -7.47 -3.80 11.09
CA GLY A 304 -6.58 -4.60 10.23
C GLY A 304 -6.40 -6.02 10.73
N ARG A 305 -6.25 -6.20 12.05
CA ARG A 305 -6.19 -7.52 12.69
C ARG A 305 -7.51 -8.28 12.58
N GLU A 306 -8.65 -7.61 12.73
CA GLU A 306 -9.97 -8.21 12.53
C GLU A 306 -10.16 -8.66 11.08
N THR A 307 -9.81 -7.84 10.11
CA THR A 307 -9.81 -8.19 8.68
C THR A 307 -8.94 -9.42 8.40
N PHE A 308 -7.73 -9.47 8.98
CA PHE A 308 -6.85 -10.62 8.83
C PHE A 308 -7.52 -11.90 9.34
N ARG A 309 -8.14 -11.85 10.52
CA ARG A 309 -8.82 -12.98 11.15
C ARG A 309 -10.01 -13.46 10.34
N SER A 310 -10.87 -12.55 9.88
CA SER A 310 -12.02 -12.85 9.03
C SER A 310 -11.56 -13.51 7.72
N THR A 311 -10.62 -12.91 7.01
CA THR A 311 -10.07 -13.47 5.77
C THR A 311 -9.44 -14.85 6.00
N PHE A 312 -8.73 -15.06 7.11
CA PHE A 312 -8.12 -16.34 7.44
C PHE A 312 -9.17 -17.46 7.59
N VAL A 313 -10.25 -17.20 8.33
CA VAL A 313 -11.35 -18.17 8.51
C VAL A 313 -11.98 -18.52 7.17
N ASP A 314 -12.32 -17.53 6.37
CA ASP A 314 -12.94 -17.75 5.06
C ASP A 314 -12.02 -18.54 4.12
N LEU A 315 -10.71 -18.28 4.16
CA LEU A 315 -9.75 -19.04 3.35
C LEU A 315 -9.57 -20.49 3.79
N GLN A 316 -9.74 -20.78 5.08
CA GLN A 316 -9.83 -22.17 5.54
C GLN A 316 -11.14 -22.84 5.06
N GLU A 317 -12.26 -22.14 5.10
CA GLU A 317 -13.54 -22.66 4.64
C GLU A 317 -13.59 -22.89 3.13
N THR A 318 -12.97 -22.00 2.34
CA THR A 318 -12.85 -22.16 0.87
C THR A 318 -11.81 -23.22 0.48
N GLY A 319 -10.93 -23.65 1.41
CA GLY A 319 -9.86 -24.60 1.16
C GLY A 319 -8.59 -23.98 0.55
N ASP A 320 -8.46 -22.65 0.59
CA ASP A 320 -7.27 -21.93 0.15
C ASP A 320 -6.17 -21.88 1.24
N LEU A 321 -6.50 -22.17 2.51
CA LEU A 321 -5.57 -22.37 3.61
C LEU A 321 -5.74 -23.74 4.27
N ASP A 322 -4.65 -24.26 4.89
CA ASP A 322 -4.70 -25.50 5.68
C ASP A 322 -5.70 -25.35 6.83
N PRO A 323 -6.72 -26.21 6.91
CA PRO A 323 -7.74 -26.15 7.97
C PRO A 323 -7.18 -26.47 9.38
N ASN A 324 -5.94 -26.98 9.48
CA ASN A 324 -5.29 -27.28 10.77
C ASN A 324 -4.46 -26.13 11.32
N LEU A 325 -4.32 -25.02 10.61
CA LEU A 325 -3.66 -23.83 11.12
C LEU A 325 -4.49 -23.22 12.26
N ASP A 326 -3.84 -22.96 13.39
CA ASP A 326 -4.49 -22.29 14.52
C ASP A 326 -4.54 -20.77 14.29
N LEU A 327 -5.75 -20.21 14.29
CA LEU A 327 -5.98 -18.79 14.03
C LEU A 327 -5.29 -17.90 15.06
N GLU A 328 -5.34 -18.25 16.36
CA GLU A 328 -4.78 -17.41 17.42
C GLU A 328 -3.25 -17.40 17.37
N GLU A 329 -2.65 -18.58 17.23
CA GLU A 329 -1.20 -18.71 17.07
C GLU A 329 -0.72 -17.99 15.79
N PHE A 330 -1.42 -18.19 14.68
CA PHE A 330 -1.06 -17.55 13.41
C PHE A 330 -1.19 -16.03 13.48
N THR A 331 -2.31 -15.52 14.03
CA THR A 331 -2.51 -14.08 14.21
C THR A 331 -1.46 -13.46 15.12
N ALA A 332 -1.12 -14.10 16.26
CA ALA A 332 -0.10 -13.60 17.18
C ALA A 332 1.28 -13.50 16.52
N ARG A 333 1.60 -14.43 15.62
CA ARG A 333 2.88 -14.43 14.87
C ARG A 333 2.95 -13.32 13.84
N VAL A 334 1.86 -13.08 13.09
CA VAL A 334 1.89 -12.21 11.89
C VAL A 334 1.27 -10.83 12.10
N TYR A 335 0.74 -10.57 13.30
CA TYR A 335 0.17 -9.26 13.64
C TYR A 335 0.65 -8.80 15.02
N PRO A 336 1.95 -8.51 15.17
CA PRO A 336 2.53 -8.09 16.44
C PRO A 336 2.07 -6.70 16.85
N THR A 337 2.25 -6.37 18.13
CA THR A 337 2.10 -5.00 18.62
C THR A 337 3.46 -4.31 18.56
N LEU A 338 3.55 -3.17 17.92
CA LEU A 338 4.74 -2.32 17.89
C LEU A 338 4.61 -1.22 18.95
N GLU A 339 5.65 -1.06 19.76
CA GLU A 339 5.69 -0.05 20.82
C GLU A 339 5.70 1.37 20.21
N GLY A 340 4.90 2.28 20.78
CA GLY A 340 4.82 3.67 20.32
C GLY A 340 4.12 3.88 18.98
N VAL A 341 3.31 2.91 18.54
CA VAL A 341 2.43 3.04 17.36
C VAL A 341 0.98 3.10 17.84
N PRO A 342 0.23 4.19 17.55
CA PRO A 342 -1.18 4.29 17.89
C PRO A 342 -2.03 3.32 17.06
N ASP A 343 -3.23 2.98 17.52
CA ASP A 343 -4.16 2.15 16.73
C ASP A 343 -4.50 2.82 15.41
N SER A 344 -4.80 4.12 15.46
CA SER A 344 -5.18 4.93 14.30
C SER A 344 -4.72 6.37 14.48
N VAL A 345 -4.63 7.11 13.37
CA VAL A 345 -4.41 8.57 13.38
C VAL A 345 -5.41 9.24 12.46
N VAL A 346 -5.77 10.48 12.79
CA VAL A 346 -6.64 11.34 11.98
C VAL A 346 -5.88 12.62 11.66
N TYR A 347 -5.95 13.05 10.43
CA TYR A 347 -5.40 14.32 9.97
C TYR A 347 -6.48 15.40 9.94
N ASP A 348 -6.17 16.57 10.49
CA ASP A 348 -7.00 17.77 10.42
C ASP A 348 -6.38 18.77 9.43
N PRO A 349 -6.97 18.98 8.24
CA PRO A 349 -6.44 19.89 7.24
C PRO A 349 -6.53 21.39 7.62
N GLU A 350 -7.39 21.76 8.59
CA GLU A 350 -7.51 23.17 9.01
C GLU A 350 -6.33 23.58 9.90
N THR A 351 -5.81 22.67 10.69
CA THR A 351 -4.72 22.90 11.64
C THR A 351 -3.39 22.30 11.22
N ASP A 352 -3.39 21.51 10.14
CA ASP A 352 -2.21 20.74 9.67
C ASP A 352 -1.61 19.87 10.79
N THR A 353 -2.48 19.14 11.50
CA THR A 353 -2.05 18.31 12.64
C THR A 353 -2.64 16.90 12.60
N PHE A 354 -1.92 15.96 13.22
CA PHE A 354 -2.38 14.59 13.43
C PHE A 354 -2.85 14.40 14.87
N THR A 355 -3.97 13.69 15.03
CA THR A 355 -4.49 13.23 16.31
C THR A 355 -4.48 11.71 16.37
N GLU A 356 -3.81 11.15 17.37
CA GLU A 356 -3.76 9.72 17.62
C GLU A 356 -5.06 9.22 18.26
N LYS A 357 -5.52 8.04 17.81
CA LYS A 357 -6.60 7.26 18.43
C LYS A 357 -6.04 5.92 18.89
N ASN A 358 -6.38 5.52 20.14
CA ASN A 358 -5.98 4.26 20.78
C ASN A 358 -7.20 3.40 21.09
#